data_d0d2b39d5de426e7466847082f7e0e2c
#
_entry.id   d0d2b39d5de426e7466847082f7e0e2c
#
_cell.length_a   1.000
_cell.length_b   1.000
_cell.length_c   1.000
_cell.angle_alpha   90.00
_cell.angle_beta   90.00
_cell.angle_gamma   90.00
#
_symmetry.space_group_name_H-M   'P 1'
#
loop_
_entity.id
_entity.type
_entity.pdbx_description
1 polymer ?
#
loop_
_entity_poly.entity_id
_entity_poly.type
_entity_poly.pdbx_seq_one_letter_code
_entity_poly.pdbx_strand_id
1 'polypeptide(L)'
;MDMTAAKLIAEAISASPALEISGLHKNFDSFSALRDINLTVYAGEMLCFLGPSGCGKTTLLRTIAGLETQTSGSIVQNGRDISWLPPEKRDYGIVFQSYALFPNLTIADNVGYGLVNSRMRKADIQARVAELLALVGLPTSGDKYPSQLSGGQQQRVALARALATNPGLLLLDEPLSALDATVRVRLRAEIRRLQKQVGITTIMVTHDQEEALSMADRIVVMNHGVIEQVGTPLDIYERPASPFVADFVGKVNVLKGHALGGNRFRVGDIEMQCDTCTENFASGQMVNLYLRPEDRVAERLDHDTPYRLNALITKVEFLGGLCIAEVTSEALHGQNLGLHFTLNQLHDLNIREGNRIDIALRAHRIRVFAPKTAAAEVAA
;
A
#
# COMPACT_ATOMS: atom_id res chain seq x y z
N MET A 1 22.04 -3.75 -15.53
CA MET A 1 21.69 -4.10 -14.15
C MET A 1 21.99 -2.92 -13.28
N ASP A 2 20.95 -2.33 -12.74
CA ASP A 2 20.95 -0.92 -12.33
C ASP A 2 21.56 -0.73 -10.95
N MET A 3 22.79 -0.21 -10.90
CA MET A 3 23.44 0.25 -9.68
C MET A 3 22.70 1.40 -8.98
N THR A 4 21.72 2.00 -9.63
CA THR A 4 20.94 3.17 -9.14
C THR A 4 19.93 2.74 -8.08
N ALA A 5 19.24 1.62 -8.27
CA ALA A 5 18.24 1.14 -7.30
C ALA A 5 18.90 0.62 -5.99
N ALA A 6 20.02 -0.09 -6.11
CA ALA A 6 20.77 -0.56 -4.94
C ALA A 6 21.39 0.61 -4.14
N LYS A 7 21.77 1.70 -4.82
CA LYS A 7 22.32 2.90 -4.19
C LYS A 7 21.23 3.71 -3.48
N LEU A 8 20.04 3.82 -4.04
CA LEU A 8 18.88 4.45 -3.41
C LEU A 8 18.38 3.67 -2.18
N ILE A 9 18.42 2.33 -2.23
CA ILE A 9 18.10 1.48 -1.08
C ILE A 9 19.19 1.61 0.01
N ALA A 10 20.47 1.69 -0.38
CA ALA A 10 21.57 1.91 0.56
C ALA A 10 21.56 3.31 1.19
N GLU A 11 21.12 4.33 0.47
CA GLU A 11 20.91 5.69 0.98
C GLU A 11 19.70 5.76 1.92
N ALA A 12 18.62 5.02 1.66
CA ALA A 12 17.48 4.88 2.58
C ALA A 12 17.85 4.14 3.89
N ILE A 13 18.76 3.19 3.83
CA ILE A 13 19.30 2.47 5.02
C ILE A 13 20.20 3.36 5.88
N SER A 14 20.72 4.46 5.33
CA SER A 14 21.52 5.48 6.04
C SER A 14 20.69 6.54 6.79
N ALA A 15 19.36 6.56 6.65
CA ALA A 15 18.52 7.51 7.35
C ALA A 15 18.38 7.12 8.83
N SER A 16 18.46 8.11 9.73
CA SER A 16 18.20 7.89 11.16
C SER A 16 16.73 7.50 11.39
N PRO A 17 16.45 6.56 12.30
CA PRO A 17 15.08 6.22 12.65
C PRO A 17 14.33 7.44 13.20
N ALA A 18 13.18 7.78 12.61
CA ALA A 18 12.27 8.79 13.12
C ALA A 18 11.27 8.19 14.12
N LEU A 19 10.87 6.92 13.88
CA LEU A 19 10.00 6.18 14.80
C LEU A 19 10.44 4.70 14.84
N GLU A 20 10.54 4.15 16.02
CA GLU A 20 10.82 2.73 16.27
C GLU A 20 9.73 2.14 17.15
N ILE A 21 9.16 1.02 16.74
CA ILE A 21 8.14 0.27 17.45
C ILE A 21 8.70 -1.12 17.71
N SER A 22 8.66 -1.59 18.97
CA SER A 22 9.22 -2.89 19.35
C SER A 22 8.24 -3.66 20.22
N GLY A 23 7.90 -4.88 19.78
CA GLY A 23 7.04 -5.82 20.50
C GLY A 23 5.70 -5.24 20.91
N LEU A 24 5.09 -4.39 20.06
CA LEU A 24 3.88 -3.68 20.41
C LEU A 24 2.66 -4.58 20.37
N HIS A 25 1.91 -4.62 21.46
CA HIS A 25 0.63 -5.31 21.57
C HIS A 25 -0.47 -4.34 21.98
N LYS A 26 -1.66 -4.55 21.43
CA LYS A 26 -2.88 -3.86 21.89
C LYS A 26 -4.03 -4.85 21.96
N ASN A 27 -4.56 -5.00 23.15
CA ASN A 27 -5.75 -5.81 23.43
C ASN A 27 -6.92 -4.90 23.84
N PHE A 28 -8.12 -5.23 23.38
CA PHE A 28 -9.38 -4.71 23.85
C PHE A 28 -10.15 -5.88 24.46
N ASP A 29 -10.23 -5.94 25.77
CA ASP A 29 -10.79 -7.08 26.52
C ASP A 29 -10.20 -8.42 26.03
N SER A 30 -11.00 -9.25 25.39
CA SER A 30 -10.60 -10.54 24.83
C SER A 30 -10.07 -10.47 23.38
N PHE A 31 -10.20 -9.31 22.71
CA PHE A 31 -9.79 -9.14 21.32
C PHE A 31 -8.40 -8.54 21.22
N SER A 32 -7.49 -9.24 20.53
CA SER A 32 -6.13 -8.76 20.27
C SER A 32 -6.09 -8.01 18.93
N ALA A 33 -6.07 -6.68 19.02
CA ALA A 33 -6.07 -5.80 17.84
C ALA A 33 -4.69 -5.64 17.20
N LEU A 34 -3.60 -5.72 18.00
CA LEU A 34 -2.22 -5.68 17.53
C LEU A 34 -1.41 -6.74 18.28
N ARG A 35 -0.59 -7.48 17.53
CA ARG A 35 0.20 -8.60 18.04
C ARG A 35 1.63 -8.50 17.54
N ASP A 36 2.57 -8.30 18.45
CA ASP A 36 4.02 -8.28 18.20
C ASP A 36 4.41 -7.38 17.03
N ILE A 37 3.94 -6.12 17.02
CA ILE A 37 4.29 -5.17 15.98
C ILE A 37 5.71 -4.67 16.20
N ASN A 38 6.56 -4.93 15.21
CA ASN A 38 7.94 -4.46 15.13
C ASN A 38 8.11 -3.66 13.83
N LEU A 39 8.47 -2.37 13.94
CA LEU A 39 8.53 -1.48 12.78
C LEU A 39 9.48 -0.32 13.00
N THR A 40 10.32 -0.03 12.01
CA THR A 40 11.14 1.17 11.95
C THR A 40 10.66 2.08 10.81
N VAL A 41 10.43 3.36 11.11
CA VAL A 41 10.10 4.42 10.15
C VAL A 41 11.28 5.37 10.07
N TYR A 42 11.73 5.69 8.85
CA TYR A 42 12.89 6.53 8.63
C TYR A 42 12.52 8.00 8.40
N ALA A 43 13.45 8.90 8.71
CA ALA A 43 13.20 10.33 8.56
C ALA A 43 12.89 10.73 7.12
N GLY A 44 11.81 11.49 6.93
CA GLY A 44 11.37 12.01 5.62
C GLY A 44 10.68 10.98 4.72
N GLU A 45 10.56 9.68 5.13
CA GLU A 45 9.82 8.72 4.33
C GLU A 45 8.30 8.89 4.46
N MET A 46 7.58 8.44 3.44
CA MET A 46 6.15 8.20 3.47
C MET A 46 5.89 6.70 3.59
N LEU A 47 5.48 6.26 4.77
CA LEU A 47 5.11 4.88 5.06
C LEU A 47 3.59 4.72 4.97
N CYS A 48 3.12 3.65 4.33
CA CYS A 48 1.69 3.37 4.19
C CYS A 48 1.30 2.07 4.89
N PHE A 49 0.34 2.12 5.83
CA PHE A 49 -0.31 0.94 6.37
C PHE A 49 -1.45 0.50 5.46
N LEU A 50 -1.33 -0.66 4.87
CA LEU A 50 -2.26 -1.26 3.91
C LEU A 50 -2.80 -2.58 4.45
N GLY A 51 -4.08 -2.85 4.29
CA GLY A 51 -4.70 -4.11 4.73
C GLY A 51 -6.23 -4.03 4.75
N PRO A 52 -6.92 -5.14 4.94
CA PRO A 52 -8.38 -5.17 5.00
C PRO A 52 -8.95 -4.36 6.18
N SER A 53 -10.24 -4.07 6.14
CA SER A 53 -10.93 -3.41 7.26
C SER A 53 -10.82 -4.25 8.52
N GLY A 54 -10.57 -3.60 9.68
CA GLY A 54 -10.46 -4.29 10.96
C GLY A 54 -9.12 -4.98 11.24
N CYS A 55 -8.12 -4.92 10.35
CA CYS A 55 -6.82 -5.59 10.59
C CYS A 55 -5.87 -4.84 11.56
N GLY A 56 -6.28 -3.72 12.15
CA GLY A 56 -5.50 -3.01 13.16
C GLY A 56 -4.78 -1.73 12.72
N LYS A 57 -4.84 -1.31 11.45
CA LYS A 57 -4.14 -0.11 10.90
C LYS A 57 -4.42 1.18 11.68
N THR A 58 -5.69 1.54 11.80
CA THR A 58 -6.13 2.74 12.55
C THR A 58 -5.80 2.61 14.04
N THR A 59 -5.88 1.41 14.60
CA THR A 59 -5.46 1.15 15.99
C THR A 59 -3.97 1.41 16.17
N LEU A 60 -3.13 0.94 15.23
CA LEU A 60 -1.68 1.20 15.26
C LEU A 60 -1.38 2.69 15.14
N LEU A 61 -2.01 3.38 14.18
CA LEU A 61 -1.84 4.82 14.00
C LEU A 61 -2.26 5.61 15.25
N ARG A 62 -3.41 5.27 15.86
CA ARG A 62 -3.89 5.91 17.10
C ARG A 62 -2.99 5.59 18.29
N THR A 63 -2.39 4.41 18.34
CA THR A 63 -1.43 4.05 19.38
C THR A 63 -0.15 4.86 19.23
N ILE A 64 0.35 5.10 18.01
CA ILE A 64 1.48 6.01 17.73
C ILE A 64 1.14 7.44 18.16
N ALA A 65 -0.08 7.91 17.92
CA ALA A 65 -0.54 9.23 18.35
C ALA A 65 -0.78 9.34 19.87
N GLY A 66 -0.83 8.23 20.62
CA GLY A 66 -1.19 8.19 22.03
C GLY A 66 -2.68 8.37 22.31
N LEU A 67 -3.52 8.32 21.28
CA LEU A 67 -4.98 8.32 21.37
C LEU A 67 -5.52 6.97 21.86
N GLU A 68 -4.74 5.92 21.66
CA GLU A 68 -4.93 4.60 22.22
C GLU A 68 -3.67 4.20 23.00
N THR A 69 -3.83 3.63 24.18
CA THR A 69 -2.70 3.13 24.97
C THR A 69 -2.42 1.67 24.60
N GLN A 70 -1.18 1.33 24.29
CA GLN A 70 -0.76 -0.05 24.06
C GLN A 70 -0.90 -0.90 25.32
N THR A 71 -1.02 -2.21 25.15
CA THR A 71 -1.03 -3.16 26.26
C THR A 71 0.40 -3.46 26.73
N SER A 72 1.33 -3.60 25.79
CA SER A 72 2.78 -3.80 26.03
C SER A 72 3.59 -3.38 24.81
N GLY A 73 4.92 -3.39 24.95
CA GLY A 73 5.85 -2.95 23.93
C GLY A 73 6.22 -1.49 24.08
N SER A 74 7.08 -1.00 23.18
CA SER A 74 7.63 0.36 23.22
C SER A 74 7.50 1.10 21.91
N ILE A 75 7.41 2.44 22.00
CA ILE A 75 7.42 3.37 20.87
C ILE A 75 8.43 4.46 21.16
N VAL A 76 9.44 4.57 20.31
CA VAL A 76 10.51 5.59 20.43
C VAL A 76 10.44 6.51 19.22
N GLN A 77 10.34 7.81 19.42
CA GLN A 77 10.33 8.84 18.37
C GLN A 77 11.56 9.71 18.49
N ASN A 78 12.37 9.79 17.44
CA ASN A 78 13.63 10.57 17.42
C ASN A 78 14.51 10.30 18.66
N GLY A 79 14.65 9.02 19.06
CA GLY A 79 15.41 8.59 20.23
C GLY A 79 14.76 8.83 21.59
N ARG A 80 13.54 9.40 21.62
CA ARG A 80 12.78 9.62 22.86
C ARG A 80 11.69 8.57 23.01
N ASP A 81 11.65 7.88 24.15
CA ASP A 81 10.55 6.99 24.48
C ASP A 81 9.26 7.79 24.71
N ILE A 82 8.23 7.51 23.89
CA ILE A 82 6.92 8.12 23.96
C ILE A 82 5.81 7.12 24.33
N SER A 83 6.17 5.89 24.69
CA SER A 83 5.26 4.76 24.88
C SER A 83 4.05 5.12 25.75
N TRP A 84 4.29 5.78 26.88
CA TRP A 84 3.25 6.12 27.86
C TRP A 84 2.93 7.61 27.93
N LEU A 85 3.43 8.40 26.98
CA LEU A 85 3.13 9.83 26.93
C LEU A 85 1.72 10.05 26.35
N PRO A 86 0.94 10.96 26.95
CA PRO A 86 -0.37 11.33 26.41
C PRO A 86 -0.18 12.13 25.10
N PRO A 87 -1.24 12.24 24.26
CA PRO A 87 -1.16 12.85 22.92
C PRO A 87 -0.52 14.25 22.89
N GLU A 88 -0.83 15.11 23.85
CA GLU A 88 -0.34 16.49 23.93
C GLU A 88 1.17 16.60 24.22
N LYS A 89 1.81 15.49 24.60
CA LYS A 89 3.26 15.43 24.83
C LYS A 89 4.04 14.73 23.72
N ARG A 90 3.34 14.27 22.67
CA ARG A 90 3.94 13.65 21.50
C ARG A 90 4.08 14.69 20.37
N ASP A 91 5.11 14.52 19.55
CA ASP A 91 5.42 15.44 18.44
C ASP A 91 4.84 14.93 17.12
N TYR A 92 3.55 15.18 16.88
CA TYR A 92 2.88 14.80 15.63
C TYR A 92 1.79 15.80 15.22
N GLY A 93 1.48 15.80 13.91
CA GLY A 93 0.25 16.34 13.34
C GLY A 93 -0.62 15.21 12.82
N ILE A 94 -1.94 15.32 12.94
CA ILE A 94 -2.86 14.28 12.48
C ILE A 94 -3.98 14.85 11.60
N VAL A 95 -4.29 14.11 10.52
CA VAL A 95 -5.48 14.31 9.69
C VAL A 95 -6.37 13.10 9.86
N PHE A 96 -7.56 13.29 10.40
CA PHE A 96 -8.56 12.24 10.57
C PHE A 96 -9.36 12.00 9.29
N GLN A 97 -9.98 10.87 9.15
CA GLN A 97 -10.83 10.47 8.03
C GLN A 97 -11.96 11.48 7.74
N SER A 98 -12.55 12.05 8.78
CA SER A 98 -13.61 13.10 8.68
C SER A 98 -13.05 14.52 8.56
N TYR A 99 -11.71 14.67 8.41
CA TYR A 99 -10.96 15.93 8.48
C TYR A 99 -11.06 16.66 9.83
N ALA A 100 -12.10 16.46 10.60
CA ALA A 100 -12.37 17.00 11.94
C ALA A 100 -12.12 18.52 12.04
N LEU A 101 -12.51 19.30 11.02
CA LEU A 101 -12.45 20.75 11.05
C LEU A 101 -13.50 21.29 12.03
N PHE A 102 -13.15 22.34 12.74
CA PHE A 102 -14.08 23.04 13.64
C PHE A 102 -15.08 23.87 12.78
N PRO A 103 -16.37 23.51 12.74
CA PRO A 103 -17.33 24.11 11.81
C PRO A 103 -17.61 25.59 12.12
N ASN A 104 -17.44 26.00 13.37
CA ASN A 104 -17.70 27.35 13.86
C ASN A 104 -16.49 28.29 13.80
N LEU A 105 -15.34 27.78 13.35
CA LEU A 105 -14.13 28.58 13.17
C LEU A 105 -13.87 28.84 11.69
N THR A 106 -13.27 29.98 11.40
CA THR A 106 -12.81 30.27 10.04
C THR A 106 -11.69 29.30 9.63
N ILE A 107 -11.35 29.28 8.36
CA ILE A 107 -10.23 28.45 7.86
C ILE A 107 -8.90 28.90 8.47
N ALA A 108 -8.69 30.21 8.60
CA ALA A 108 -7.52 30.75 9.27
C ALA A 108 -7.43 30.33 10.75
N ASP A 109 -8.56 30.37 11.47
CA ASP A 109 -8.61 29.96 12.87
C ASP A 109 -8.45 28.42 13.02
N ASN A 110 -9.00 27.64 12.09
CA ASN A 110 -8.76 26.20 12.05
C ASN A 110 -7.28 25.88 11.92
N VAL A 111 -6.58 26.49 10.96
CA VAL A 111 -5.15 26.27 10.73
C VAL A 111 -4.32 26.77 11.92
N GLY A 112 -4.66 27.94 12.45
CA GLY A 112 -3.96 28.58 13.57
C GLY A 112 -4.24 27.98 14.95
N TYR A 113 -5.22 27.07 15.09
CA TYR A 113 -5.71 26.60 16.38
C TYR A 113 -4.62 26.05 17.31
N GLY A 114 -3.75 25.20 16.80
CA GLY A 114 -2.62 24.66 17.56
C GLY A 114 -1.58 25.70 17.97
N LEU A 115 -1.39 26.73 17.13
CA LEU A 115 -0.43 27.81 17.37
C LEU A 115 -0.92 28.75 18.50
N VAL A 116 -2.24 29.02 18.57
CA VAL A 116 -2.84 29.79 19.66
C VAL A 116 -2.60 29.08 21.01
N ASN A 117 -2.78 27.77 21.04
CA ASN A 117 -2.55 26.95 22.25
C ASN A 117 -1.06 26.94 22.67
N SER A 118 -0.14 27.10 21.73
CA SER A 118 1.31 27.21 21.97
C SER A 118 1.75 28.61 22.47
N ARG A 119 0.81 29.56 22.69
CA ARG A 119 1.06 30.94 23.11
C ARG A 119 1.97 31.73 22.15
N MET A 120 1.95 31.40 20.86
CA MET A 120 2.65 32.14 19.82
C MET A 120 2.08 33.54 19.64
N ARG A 121 2.88 34.53 19.26
CA ARG A 121 2.41 35.90 19.02
C ARG A 121 1.43 35.94 17.84
N LYS A 122 0.40 36.75 17.92
CA LYS A 122 -0.66 36.84 16.90
C LYS A 122 -0.11 37.13 15.48
N ALA A 123 0.90 37.98 15.36
CA ALA A 123 1.52 38.30 14.08
C ALA A 123 2.23 37.07 13.46
N ASP A 124 2.91 36.26 14.27
CA ASP A 124 3.61 35.05 13.83
C ASP A 124 2.60 33.97 13.43
N ILE A 125 1.46 33.86 14.15
CA ILE A 125 0.36 32.97 13.79
C ILE A 125 -0.21 33.36 12.41
N GLN A 126 -0.49 34.64 12.21
CA GLN A 126 -1.04 35.12 10.93
C GLN A 126 -0.08 34.84 9.76
N ALA A 127 1.22 35.11 9.94
CA ALA A 127 2.24 34.83 8.93
C ALA A 127 2.30 33.32 8.60
N ARG A 128 2.32 32.47 9.64
CA ARG A 128 2.38 31.01 9.46
C ARG A 128 1.11 30.45 8.80
N VAL A 129 -0.07 30.94 9.17
CA VAL A 129 -1.35 30.56 8.56
C VAL A 129 -1.36 30.94 7.08
N ALA A 130 -0.94 32.17 6.73
CA ALA A 130 -0.87 32.62 5.34
C ALA A 130 0.09 31.76 4.50
N GLU A 131 1.27 31.43 5.04
CA GLU A 131 2.24 30.52 4.42
C GLU A 131 1.62 29.15 4.14
N LEU A 132 0.97 28.54 5.14
CA LEU A 132 0.39 27.20 5.01
C LEU A 132 -0.80 27.15 4.06
N LEU A 133 -1.65 28.19 4.07
CA LEU A 133 -2.75 28.31 3.12
C LEU A 133 -2.23 28.47 1.68
N ALA A 134 -1.15 29.20 1.48
CA ALA A 134 -0.48 29.30 0.18
C ALA A 134 0.13 27.95 -0.22
N LEU A 135 0.78 27.24 0.70
CA LEU A 135 1.38 25.92 0.49
C LEU A 135 0.36 24.89 0.00
N VAL A 136 -0.84 24.89 0.59
CA VAL A 136 -1.93 23.96 0.18
C VAL A 136 -2.81 24.51 -0.96
N GLY A 137 -2.43 25.63 -1.59
CA GLY A 137 -3.12 26.22 -2.74
C GLY A 137 -4.48 26.87 -2.41
N LEU A 138 -4.63 27.41 -1.19
CA LEU A 138 -5.83 28.08 -0.70
C LEU A 138 -5.58 29.48 -0.11
N PRO A 139 -4.74 30.35 -0.75
CA PRO A 139 -4.26 31.60 -0.13
C PRO A 139 -5.37 32.60 0.21
N THR A 140 -6.51 32.53 -0.48
CA THR A 140 -7.64 33.48 -0.31
C THR A 140 -8.80 32.91 0.49
N SER A 141 -8.60 31.76 1.15
CA SER A 141 -9.70 31.05 1.84
C SER A 141 -9.75 31.28 3.34
N GLY A 142 -8.89 32.14 3.89
CA GLY A 142 -8.73 32.31 5.35
C GLY A 142 -10.01 32.70 6.08
N ASP A 143 -10.80 33.59 5.52
CA ASP A 143 -12.04 34.12 6.14
C ASP A 143 -13.28 33.25 5.91
N LYS A 144 -13.15 32.17 5.11
CA LYS A 144 -14.26 31.22 4.87
C LYS A 144 -14.45 30.28 6.04
N TYR A 145 -15.61 29.62 6.07
CA TYR A 145 -15.92 28.53 6.98
C TYR A 145 -15.81 27.18 6.27
N PRO A 146 -15.61 26.06 6.99
CA PRO A 146 -15.53 24.72 6.39
C PRO A 146 -16.69 24.37 5.46
N SER A 147 -17.92 24.76 5.81
CA SER A 147 -19.12 24.52 4.98
C SER A 147 -19.10 25.20 3.61
N GLN A 148 -18.25 26.18 3.40
CA GLN A 148 -18.08 26.91 2.14
C GLN A 148 -17.01 26.28 1.22
N LEU A 149 -16.39 25.17 1.65
CA LEU A 149 -15.33 24.49 0.94
C LEU A 149 -15.78 23.13 0.44
N SER A 150 -15.26 22.71 -0.73
CA SER A 150 -15.40 21.32 -1.19
C SER A 150 -14.62 20.35 -0.28
N GLY A 151 -14.97 19.06 -0.31
CA GLY A 151 -14.30 18.03 0.49
C GLY A 151 -12.78 18.03 0.29
N GLY A 152 -12.29 18.12 -0.96
CA GLY A 152 -10.86 18.21 -1.23
C GLY A 152 -10.20 19.50 -0.74
N GLN A 153 -10.94 20.62 -0.65
CA GLN A 153 -10.45 21.84 -0.02
C GLN A 153 -10.40 21.69 1.50
N GLN A 154 -11.42 21.09 2.12
CA GLN A 154 -11.43 20.81 3.56
C GLN A 154 -10.26 19.90 3.97
N GLN A 155 -9.96 18.90 3.17
CA GLN A 155 -8.80 18.03 3.38
C GLN A 155 -7.48 18.81 3.37
N ARG A 156 -7.29 19.71 2.38
CA ARG A 156 -6.10 20.57 2.31
C ARG A 156 -5.98 21.49 3.52
N VAL A 157 -7.10 22.01 4.03
CA VAL A 157 -7.12 22.79 5.28
C VAL A 157 -6.72 21.92 6.49
N ALA A 158 -7.24 20.70 6.58
CA ALA A 158 -6.87 19.77 7.65
C ALA A 158 -5.38 19.44 7.61
N LEU A 159 -4.81 19.27 6.41
CA LEU A 159 -3.37 19.09 6.22
C LEU A 159 -2.58 20.33 6.65
N ALA A 160 -3.00 21.54 6.27
CA ALA A 160 -2.38 22.79 6.71
C ALA A 160 -2.42 22.92 8.24
N ARG A 161 -3.56 22.58 8.88
CA ARG A 161 -3.70 22.57 10.34
C ARG A 161 -2.73 21.56 11.00
N ALA A 162 -2.62 20.35 10.45
CA ALA A 162 -1.72 19.34 10.98
C ALA A 162 -0.24 19.74 10.88
N LEU A 163 0.14 20.52 9.85
CA LEU A 163 1.50 21.04 9.63
C LEU A 163 1.79 22.34 10.39
N ALA A 164 0.78 22.99 11.01
CA ALA A 164 0.95 24.33 11.58
C ALA A 164 2.01 24.38 12.68
N THR A 165 2.03 23.40 13.56
CA THR A 165 2.97 23.31 14.68
C THR A 165 4.38 22.82 14.29
N ASN A 166 4.62 22.58 12.99
CA ASN A 166 5.86 22.02 12.46
C ASN A 166 6.25 20.69 13.13
N PRO A 167 5.35 19.68 13.08
CA PRO A 167 5.54 18.42 13.78
C PRO A 167 6.66 17.58 13.16
N GLY A 168 7.31 16.72 13.97
CA GLY A 168 8.29 15.75 13.48
C GLY A 168 7.66 14.55 12.74
N LEU A 169 6.35 14.31 12.92
CA LEU A 169 5.62 13.18 12.29
C LEU A 169 4.24 13.64 11.83
N LEU A 170 3.86 13.27 10.62
CA LEU A 170 2.52 13.48 10.07
C LEU A 170 1.76 12.15 9.99
N LEU A 171 0.58 12.10 10.61
CA LEU A 171 -0.30 10.93 10.62
C LEU A 171 -1.55 11.21 9.78
N LEU A 172 -1.84 10.34 8.82
CA LEU A 172 -2.97 10.46 7.91
C LEU A 172 -3.87 9.22 8.05
N ASP A 173 -5.05 9.37 8.65
CA ASP A 173 -6.02 8.29 8.83
C ASP A 173 -7.04 8.30 7.70
N GLU A 174 -6.87 7.46 6.68
CA GLU A 174 -7.70 7.35 5.48
C GLU A 174 -8.04 8.69 4.83
N PRO A 175 -7.04 9.52 4.52
CA PRO A 175 -7.27 10.93 4.16
C PRO A 175 -8.09 11.13 2.87
N LEU A 176 -8.20 10.12 2.01
CA LEU A 176 -8.82 10.21 0.69
C LEU A 176 -10.15 9.43 0.57
N SER A 177 -10.56 8.69 1.62
CA SER A 177 -11.70 7.76 1.57
C SER A 177 -13.05 8.44 1.29
N ALA A 178 -13.24 9.70 1.72
CA ALA A 178 -14.50 10.45 1.57
C ALA A 178 -14.66 11.16 0.20
N LEU A 179 -13.74 10.94 -0.75
CA LEU A 179 -13.66 11.68 -2.01
C LEU A 179 -14.03 10.82 -3.22
N ASP A 180 -14.55 11.46 -4.26
CA ASP A 180 -14.77 10.81 -5.56
C ASP A 180 -13.44 10.42 -6.24
N ALA A 181 -13.51 9.48 -7.19
CA ALA A 181 -12.33 8.88 -7.83
C ALA A 181 -11.44 9.92 -8.54
N THR A 182 -12.04 10.90 -9.23
CA THR A 182 -11.29 11.91 -9.99
C THR A 182 -10.52 12.86 -9.07
N VAL A 183 -11.17 13.33 -8.00
CA VAL A 183 -10.56 14.19 -6.99
C VAL A 183 -9.48 13.42 -6.23
N ARG A 184 -9.70 12.14 -5.94
CA ARG A 184 -8.73 11.26 -5.25
C ARG A 184 -7.41 11.14 -6.01
N VAL A 185 -7.44 10.89 -7.32
CA VAL A 185 -6.23 10.80 -8.16
C VAL A 185 -5.40 12.08 -8.09
N ARG A 186 -6.05 13.24 -8.21
CA ARG A 186 -5.37 14.52 -8.13
C ARG A 186 -4.76 14.78 -6.75
N LEU A 187 -5.51 14.52 -5.69
CA LEU A 187 -5.06 14.79 -4.33
C LEU A 187 -3.96 13.83 -3.87
N ARG A 188 -3.91 12.59 -4.36
CA ARG A 188 -2.76 11.69 -4.16
C ARG A 188 -1.46 12.37 -4.58
N ALA A 189 -1.41 12.88 -5.79
CA ALA A 189 -0.22 13.58 -6.32
C ALA A 189 0.11 14.85 -5.52
N GLU A 190 -0.89 15.62 -5.12
CA GLU A 190 -0.72 16.85 -4.32
C GLU A 190 -0.16 16.54 -2.93
N ILE A 191 -0.72 15.57 -2.19
CA ILE A 191 -0.23 15.16 -0.87
C ILE A 191 1.21 14.66 -0.96
N ARG A 192 1.51 13.80 -1.95
CA ARG A 192 2.87 13.29 -2.14
C ARG A 192 3.86 14.41 -2.44
N ARG A 193 3.50 15.35 -3.30
CA ARG A 193 4.31 16.52 -3.62
C ARG A 193 4.56 17.38 -2.37
N LEU A 194 3.54 17.66 -1.59
CA LEU A 194 3.64 18.44 -0.35
C LEU A 194 4.54 17.76 0.66
N GLN A 195 4.37 16.46 0.87
CA GLN A 195 5.19 15.66 1.78
C GLN A 195 6.67 15.75 1.40
N LYS A 196 7.00 15.58 0.12
CA LYS A 196 8.39 15.73 -0.38
C LYS A 196 8.93 17.15 -0.24
N GLN A 197 8.09 18.16 -0.53
CA GLN A 197 8.49 19.58 -0.43
C GLN A 197 8.80 19.99 1.01
N VAL A 198 8.01 19.49 1.99
CA VAL A 198 8.21 19.76 3.41
C VAL A 198 9.27 18.85 4.02
N GLY A 199 9.50 17.66 3.43
CA GLY A 199 10.45 16.67 3.95
C GLY A 199 9.98 15.97 5.23
N ILE A 200 8.68 16.03 5.55
CA ILE A 200 8.14 15.49 6.79
C ILE A 200 7.97 13.96 6.73
N THR A 201 8.37 13.27 7.80
CA THR A 201 8.08 11.85 7.98
C THR A 201 6.57 11.65 8.06
N THR A 202 6.01 10.75 7.25
CA THR A 202 4.56 10.59 7.15
C THR A 202 4.16 9.12 7.26
N ILE A 203 3.15 8.84 8.10
CA ILE A 203 2.48 7.54 8.15
C ILE A 203 1.05 7.74 7.66
N MET A 204 0.67 6.99 6.64
CA MET A 204 -0.69 7.01 6.06
C MET A 204 -1.36 5.66 6.25
N VAL A 205 -2.61 5.67 6.64
CA VAL A 205 -3.49 4.49 6.64
C VAL A 205 -4.38 4.54 5.40
N THR A 206 -4.49 3.44 4.70
CA THR A 206 -5.48 3.27 3.63
C THR A 206 -5.89 1.80 3.48
N HIS A 207 -7.03 1.57 2.88
CA HIS A 207 -7.45 0.26 2.36
C HIS A 207 -7.38 0.21 0.83
N ASP A 208 -7.04 1.32 0.18
CA ASP A 208 -6.90 1.45 -1.28
C ASP A 208 -5.47 1.10 -1.70
N GLN A 209 -5.34 0.03 -2.51
CA GLN A 209 -4.05 -0.46 -3.00
C GLN A 209 -3.37 0.54 -3.92
N GLU A 210 -4.14 1.25 -4.77
CA GLU A 210 -3.58 2.24 -5.69
C GLU A 210 -2.98 3.43 -4.94
N GLU A 211 -3.59 3.83 -3.82
CA GLU A 211 -3.03 4.86 -2.95
C GLU A 211 -1.69 4.42 -2.38
N ALA A 212 -1.64 3.23 -1.78
CA ALA A 212 -0.41 2.70 -1.20
C ALA A 212 0.70 2.55 -2.24
N LEU A 213 0.39 1.91 -3.39
CA LEU A 213 1.37 1.65 -4.46
C LEU A 213 1.89 2.94 -5.13
N SER A 214 1.05 3.99 -5.23
CA SER A 214 1.42 5.23 -5.93
C SER A 214 2.08 6.30 -5.05
N MET A 215 1.85 6.26 -3.74
CA MET A 215 2.29 7.32 -2.83
C MET A 215 3.44 6.92 -1.91
N ALA A 216 3.48 5.68 -1.44
CA ALA A 216 4.41 5.26 -0.39
C ALA A 216 5.84 5.07 -0.89
N ASP A 217 6.82 5.36 -0.03
CA ASP A 217 8.20 4.88 -0.20
C ASP A 217 8.32 3.43 0.27
N ARG A 218 7.59 3.09 1.36
CA ARG A 218 7.43 1.72 1.85
C ARG A 218 5.99 1.47 2.28
N ILE A 219 5.55 0.22 2.09
CA ILE A 219 4.23 -0.26 2.47
C ILE A 219 4.40 -1.30 3.58
N VAL A 220 3.56 -1.20 4.60
CA VAL A 220 3.37 -2.21 5.64
C VAL A 220 2.04 -2.90 5.38
N VAL A 221 2.07 -4.13 4.90
CA VAL A 221 0.86 -4.93 4.72
C VAL A 221 0.49 -5.56 6.05
N MET A 222 -0.71 -5.28 6.52
CA MET A 222 -1.22 -5.77 7.80
C MET A 222 -2.41 -6.72 7.60
N ASN A 223 -2.46 -7.75 8.45
CA ASN A 223 -3.57 -8.71 8.46
C ASN A 223 -3.77 -9.21 9.90
N HIS A 224 -5.02 -9.24 10.39
CA HIS A 224 -5.38 -9.76 11.72
C HIS A 224 -4.45 -9.29 12.86
N GLY A 225 -4.07 -8.02 12.86
CA GLY A 225 -3.25 -7.41 13.91
C GLY A 225 -1.75 -7.72 13.85
N VAL A 226 -1.25 -8.33 12.77
CA VAL A 226 0.18 -8.58 12.54
C VAL A 226 0.66 -7.89 11.27
N ILE A 227 1.96 -7.67 11.17
CA ILE A 227 2.63 -7.24 9.92
C ILE A 227 2.96 -8.48 9.11
N GLU A 228 2.37 -8.61 7.92
CA GLU A 228 2.65 -9.68 6.96
C GLU A 228 3.93 -9.42 6.16
N GLN A 229 4.11 -8.17 5.72
CA GLN A 229 5.28 -7.76 4.94
C GLN A 229 5.52 -6.27 5.05
N VAL A 230 6.79 -5.88 5.01
CA VAL A 230 7.24 -4.49 4.83
C VAL A 230 8.19 -4.43 3.63
N GLY A 231 7.95 -3.51 2.71
CA GLY A 231 8.79 -3.37 1.51
C GLY A 231 8.44 -2.15 0.68
N THR A 232 9.20 -1.91 -0.38
CA THR A 232 8.82 -0.91 -1.39
C THR A 232 7.55 -1.35 -2.12
N PRO A 233 6.80 -0.45 -2.76
CA PRO A 233 5.64 -0.82 -3.58
C PRO A 233 5.94 -1.96 -4.57
N LEU A 234 7.11 -1.92 -5.20
CA LEU A 234 7.53 -2.92 -6.16
C LEU A 234 7.81 -4.28 -5.49
N ASP A 235 8.46 -4.30 -4.30
CA ASP A 235 8.71 -5.54 -3.56
C ASP A 235 7.42 -6.21 -3.12
N ILE A 236 6.45 -5.42 -2.60
CA ILE A 236 5.14 -5.93 -2.17
C ILE A 236 4.38 -6.56 -3.34
N TYR A 237 4.44 -5.93 -4.52
CA TYR A 237 3.72 -6.40 -5.71
C TYR A 237 4.39 -7.59 -6.39
N GLU A 238 5.71 -7.51 -6.66
CA GLU A 238 6.47 -8.54 -7.40
C GLU A 238 6.94 -9.70 -6.50
N ARG A 239 7.15 -9.43 -5.20
CA ARG A 239 7.75 -10.36 -4.24
C ARG A 239 6.90 -10.52 -2.98
N PRO A 240 5.61 -10.89 -3.12
CA PRO A 240 4.76 -11.11 -1.95
C PRO A 240 5.37 -12.19 -1.06
N ALA A 241 5.39 -11.93 0.26
CA ALA A 241 5.95 -12.84 1.25
C ALA A 241 4.99 -13.98 1.64
N SER A 242 3.70 -13.81 1.36
CA SER A 242 2.68 -14.81 1.69
C SER A 242 1.58 -14.86 0.62
N PRO A 243 0.81 -15.95 0.57
CA PRO A 243 -0.40 -16.03 -0.26
C PRO A 243 -1.37 -14.89 -0.01
N PHE A 244 -1.48 -14.45 1.25
CA PHE A 244 -2.34 -13.32 1.61
C PHE A 244 -1.89 -12.04 0.91
N VAL A 245 -0.60 -11.70 0.97
CA VAL A 245 -0.08 -10.49 0.32
C VAL A 245 -0.25 -10.57 -1.20
N ALA A 246 -0.02 -11.75 -1.81
CA ALA A 246 -0.19 -11.96 -3.24
C ALA A 246 -1.64 -11.73 -3.70
N ASP A 247 -2.61 -12.26 -2.94
CA ASP A 247 -4.05 -12.14 -3.22
C ASP A 247 -4.58 -10.73 -2.90
N PHE A 248 -4.06 -10.13 -1.82
CA PHE A 248 -4.56 -8.84 -1.34
C PHE A 248 -4.04 -7.66 -2.17
N VAL A 249 -2.81 -7.72 -2.72
CA VAL A 249 -2.21 -6.62 -3.48
C VAL A 249 -2.25 -6.91 -4.98
N GLY A 250 -3.25 -6.36 -5.66
CA GLY A 250 -3.48 -6.56 -7.09
C GLY A 250 -4.14 -7.90 -7.44
N LYS A 251 -4.48 -8.07 -8.71
CA LYS A 251 -5.02 -9.35 -9.22
C LYS A 251 -3.88 -10.36 -9.40
N VAL A 252 -4.19 -11.63 -9.17
CA VAL A 252 -3.24 -12.73 -9.36
C VAL A 252 -3.96 -13.99 -9.88
N ASN A 253 -3.30 -14.75 -10.73
CA ASN A 253 -3.70 -16.08 -11.11
C ASN A 253 -3.09 -17.10 -10.15
N VAL A 254 -3.86 -18.08 -9.72
CA VAL A 254 -3.39 -19.17 -8.88
C VAL A 254 -3.52 -20.48 -9.62
N LEU A 255 -2.41 -21.06 -10.02
CA LEU A 255 -2.34 -22.34 -10.69
C LEU A 255 -1.97 -23.44 -9.70
N LYS A 256 -2.75 -24.51 -9.67
CA LYS A 256 -2.45 -25.69 -8.85
C LYS A 256 -1.46 -26.60 -9.57
N GLY A 257 -0.41 -27.00 -8.89
CA GLY A 257 0.64 -27.83 -9.45
C GLY A 257 1.28 -28.74 -8.42
N HIS A 258 2.34 -29.43 -8.84
CA HIS A 258 3.12 -30.32 -8.00
C HIS A 258 4.61 -29.97 -8.12
N ALA A 259 5.32 -30.01 -7.00
CA ALA A 259 6.78 -29.86 -6.97
C ALA A 259 7.42 -31.12 -7.55
N LEU A 260 8.50 -30.92 -8.34
CA LEU A 260 9.31 -31.99 -8.91
C LEU A 260 10.68 -32.09 -8.21
N GLY A 261 10.94 -31.14 -7.29
CA GLY A 261 12.24 -30.96 -6.64
C GLY A 261 13.14 -29.98 -7.40
N GLY A 262 14.06 -29.31 -6.67
CA GLY A 262 15.05 -28.39 -7.26
C GLY A 262 14.43 -27.18 -7.96
N ASN A 263 13.43 -26.52 -7.36
CA ASN A 263 12.69 -25.38 -7.91
C ASN A 263 11.97 -25.66 -9.23
N ARG A 264 11.73 -26.93 -9.56
CA ARG A 264 10.93 -27.36 -10.71
C ARG A 264 9.52 -27.73 -10.27
N PHE A 265 8.54 -27.32 -11.06
CA PHE A 265 7.12 -27.51 -10.77
C PHE A 265 6.39 -27.93 -12.01
N ARG A 266 5.35 -28.77 -11.85
CA ARG A 266 4.47 -29.21 -12.94
C ARG A 266 3.08 -28.67 -12.71
N VAL A 267 2.54 -27.97 -13.73
CA VAL A 267 1.16 -27.50 -13.79
C VAL A 267 0.54 -28.06 -15.07
N GLY A 268 -0.44 -28.96 -14.93
CA GLY A 268 -0.93 -29.74 -16.08
C GLY A 268 0.22 -30.50 -16.73
N ASP A 269 0.44 -30.28 -18.04
CA ASP A 269 1.50 -30.90 -18.83
C ASP A 269 2.80 -30.07 -18.88
N ILE A 270 2.82 -28.89 -18.24
CA ILE A 270 3.93 -27.96 -18.32
C ILE A 270 4.85 -28.14 -17.11
N GLU A 271 6.12 -28.43 -17.38
CA GLU A 271 7.15 -28.34 -16.38
C GLU A 271 7.86 -26.99 -16.48
N MET A 272 7.98 -26.28 -15.39
CA MET A 272 8.62 -24.98 -15.32
C MET A 272 9.60 -24.88 -14.14
N GLN A 273 10.63 -24.08 -14.34
CA GLN A 273 11.60 -23.75 -13.29
C GLN A 273 11.28 -22.35 -12.75
N CYS A 274 11.11 -22.24 -11.44
CA CYS A 274 10.79 -21.01 -10.74
C CYS A 274 11.93 -20.63 -9.78
N ASP A 275 12.89 -19.86 -10.24
CA ASP A 275 14.10 -19.50 -9.48
C ASP A 275 13.80 -18.58 -8.27
N THR A 276 12.59 -18.06 -8.21
CA THR A 276 12.11 -17.17 -7.13
C THR A 276 11.53 -17.92 -5.93
N CYS A 277 11.53 -19.25 -5.98
CA CYS A 277 11.04 -20.08 -4.87
C CYS A 277 12.06 -20.07 -3.74
N THR A 278 11.64 -19.63 -2.55
CA THR A 278 12.47 -19.62 -1.33
C THR A 278 12.20 -20.80 -0.40
N GLU A 279 11.09 -21.52 -0.64
CA GLU A 279 10.71 -22.69 0.14
C GLU A 279 11.15 -23.97 -0.55
N ASN A 280 11.54 -24.97 0.25
CA ASN A 280 11.87 -26.30 -0.24
C ASN A 280 10.62 -27.19 -0.21
N PHE A 281 10.17 -27.63 -1.37
CA PHE A 281 9.03 -28.53 -1.51
C PHE A 281 9.52 -29.96 -1.83
N ALA A 282 8.91 -30.94 -1.18
CA ALA A 282 9.17 -32.35 -1.49
C ALA A 282 8.62 -32.70 -2.88
N SER A 283 9.30 -33.61 -3.61
CA SER A 283 8.79 -34.10 -4.89
C SER A 283 7.42 -34.75 -4.71
N GLY A 284 6.46 -34.37 -5.56
CA GLY A 284 5.06 -34.78 -5.49
C GLY A 284 4.17 -33.91 -4.58
N GLN A 285 4.75 -32.99 -3.80
CA GLN A 285 4.00 -32.08 -2.95
C GLN A 285 3.12 -31.14 -3.79
N MET A 286 1.85 -30.98 -3.41
CA MET A 286 0.97 -29.98 -4.01
C MET A 286 1.44 -28.58 -3.66
N VAL A 287 1.37 -27.68 -4.64
CA VAL A 287 1.76 -26.27 -4.51
C VAL A 287 0.78 -25.38 -5.28
N ASN A 288 0.71 -24.12 -4.88
CA ASN A 288 0.03 -23.05 -5.62
C ASN A 288 1.07 -22.12 -6.25
N LEU A 289 0.98 -21.92 -7.55
CA LEU A 289 1.83 -21.02 -8.32
C LEU A 289 1.05 -19.73 -8.59
N TYR A 290 1.57 -18.62 -8.12
CA TYR A 290 0.97 -17.29 -8.22
C TYR A 290 1.64 -16.52 -9.36
N LEU A 291 0.83 -16.09 -10.34
CA LEU A 291 1.27 -15.39 -11.55
C LEU A 291 0.44 -14.13 -11.76
N ARG A 292 1.08 -12.97 -11.93
CA ARG A 292 0.38 -11.74 -12.25
C ARG A 292 -0.21 -11.79 -13.68
N PRO A 293 -1.38 -11.14 -13.91
CA PRO A 293 -2.01 -11.15 -15.24
C PRO A 293 -1.17 -10.57 -16.37
N GLU A 294 -0.23 -9.68 -16.06
CA GLU A 294 0.71 -9.07 -17.01
C GLU A 294 1.97 -9.91 -17.25
N ASP A 295 2.25 -10.92 -16.40
CA ASP A 295 3.47 -11.73 -16.51
C ASP A 295 3.36 -12.83 -17.57
N ARG A 296 2.96 -12.42 -18.75
CA ARG A 296 2.88 -13.23 -19.96
C ARG A 296 3.67 -12.57 -21.08
N VAL A 297 4.05 -13.36 -22.09
CA VAL A 297 4.52 -12.91 -23.40
C VAL A 297 3.52 -13.36 -24.45
N ALA A 298 3.08 -12.49 -25.31
CA ALA A 298 2.16 -12.81 -26.42
C ALA A 298 2.64 -12.24 -27.76
N GLU A 299 3.76 -11.55 -27.77
CA GLU A 299 4.38 -10.97 -28.95
C GLU A 299 5.77 -11.57 -29.15
N ARG A 300 6.17 -11.78 -30.43
CA ARG A 300 7.49 -12.31 -30.80
C ARG A 300 7.81 -13.65 -30.12
N LEU A 301 6.84 -14.55 -30.17
CA LEU A 301 7.03 -15.91 -29.67
C LEU A 301 7.74 -16.73 -30.75
N ASP A 302 8.98 -17.12 -30.48
CA ASP A 302 9.74 -18.06 -31.30
C ASP A 302 9.39 -19.50 -30.95
N HIS A 303 9.77 -20.47 -31.80
CA HIS A 303 9.55 -21.90 -31.54
C HIS A 303 10.19 -22.36 -30.23
N ASP A 304 11.31 -21.77 -29.85
CA ASP A 304 12.10 -22.13 -28.66
C ASP A 304 11.70 -21.32 -27.41
N THR A 305 10.62 -20.49 -27.50
CA THR A 305 10.15 -19.74 -26.33
C THR A 305 9.63 -20.71 -25.27
N PRO A 306 10.23 -20.74 -24.07
CA PRO A 306 9.84 -21.69 -23.01
C PRO A 306 8.45 -21.39 -22.47
N TYR A 307 7.78 -22.43 -21.95
CA TYR A 307 6.46 -22.33 -21.29
C TYR A 307 5.35 -21.75 -22.18
N ARG A 308 5.44 -22.07 -23.49
CA ARG A 308 4.44 -21.64 -24.48
C ARG A 308 3.16 -22.44 -24.35
N LEU A 309 2.04 -21.76 -24.52
CA LEU A 309 0.69 -22.26 -24.46
C LEU A 309 -0.11 -21.81 -25.66
N ASN A 310 -0.87 -22.71 -26.27
CA ASN A 310 -1.99 -22.33 -27.14
C ASN A 310 -3.26 -22.27 -26.28
N ALA A 311 -3.82 -21.09 -26.09
CA ALA A 311 -4.93 -20.83 -25.18
C ALA A 311 -6.17 -20.36 -25.94
N LEU A 312 -7.34 -20.87 -25.56
CA LEU A 312 -8.64 -20.42 -26.02
C LEU A 312 -9.10 -19.25 -25.17
N ILE A 313 -9.48 -18.13 -25.79
CA ILE A 313 -10.05 -16.97 -25.11
C ILE A 313 -11.52 -17.26 -24.82
N THR A 314 -11.89 -17.36 -23.55
CA THR A 314 -13.23 -17.67 -23.08
C THR A 314 -14.06 -16.44 -22.77
N LYS A 315 -13.41 -15.33 -22.37
CA LYS A 315 -14.07 -14.06 -22.03
C LYS A 315 -13.11 -12.89 -22.25
N VAL A 316 -13.66 -11.73 -22.66
CA VAL A 316 -12.92 -10.48 -22.75
C VAL A 316 -13.68 -9.38 -22.03
N GLU A 317 -13.04 -8.74 -21.05
CA GLU A 317 -13.56 -7.60 -20.32
C GLU A 317 -12.76 -6.35 -20.70
N PHE A 318 -13.45 -5.33 -21.21
CA PHE A 318 -12.85 -4.07 -21.65
C PHE A 318 -12.93 -3.01 -20.53
N LEU A 319 -11.77 -2.53 -20.09
CA LEU A 319 -11.63 -1.52 -19.02
C LEU A 319 -11.01 -0.20 -19.51
N GLY A 320 -11.23 0.16 -20.78
CA GLY A 320 -10.67 1.35 -21.42
C GLY A 320 -9.30 1.09 -22.01
N GLY A 321 -8.22 1.62 -21.45
CA GLY A 321 -6.86 1.38 -21.95
C GLY A 321 -6.31 -0.02 -21.69
N LEU A 322 -6.99 -0.81 -20.86
CA LEU A 322 -6.64 -2.17 -20.48
C LEU A 322 -7.81 -3.11 -20.79
N CYS A 323 -7.50 -4.33 -21.21
CA CYS A 323 -8.43 -5.44 -21.36
C CYS A 323 -7.98 -6.61 -20.52
N ILE A 324 -8.93 -7.34 -19.94
CA ILE A 324 -8.67 -8.60 -19.26
C ILE A 324 -9.27 -9.70 -20.12
N ALA A 325 -8.43 -10.64 -20.57
CA ALA A 325 -8.89 -11.84 -21.25
C ALA A 325 -8.76 -13.04 -20.31
N GLU A 326 -9.88 -13.76 -20.10
CA GLU A 326 -9.83 -15.08 -19.49
C GLU A 326 -9.51 -16.09 -20.59
N VAL A 327 -8.51 -16.91 -20.33
CA VAL A 327 -8.08 -17.94 -21.27
C VAL A 327 -7.97 -19.28 -20.59
N THR A 328 -8.20 -20.34 -21.36
CA THR A 328 -8.01 -21.74 -20.94
C THR A 328 -7.12 -22.47 -21.93
N SER A 329 -6.35 -23.45 -21.47
CA SER A 329 -5.49 -24.29 -22.31
C SER A 329 -5.60 -25.76 -21.88
N GLU A 330 -5.61 -26.66 -22.84
CA GLU A 330 -5.55 -28.09 -22.57
C GLU A 330 -4.30 -28.48 -21.77
N ALA A 331 -3.17 -27.84 -22.08
CA ALA A 331 -1.92 -28.06 -21.36
C ALA A 331 -1.96 -27.67 -19.88
N LEU A 332 -2.93 -26.85 -19.45
CA LEU A 332 -3.16 -26.49 -18.04
C LEU A 332 -4.29 -27.33 -17.39
N HIS A 333 -4.76 -28.40 -18.08
CA HIS A 333 -5.86 -29.25 -17.61
C HIS A 333 -7.12 -28.46 -17.22
N GLY A 334 -7.47 -27.45 -18.04
CA GLY A 334 -8.68 -26.64 -17.85
C GLY A 334 -8.57 -25.56 -16.75
N GLN A 335 -7.40 -25.33 -16.18
CA GLN A 335 -7.22 -24.18 -15.28
C GLN A 335 -7.24 -22.87 -16.09
N ASN A 336 -7.99 -21.88 -15.60
CA ASN A 336 -8.15 -20.59 -16.26
C ASN A 336 -7.04 -19.61 -15.85
N LEU A 337 -6.67 -18.72 -16.79
CA LEU A 337 -5.78 -17.60 -16.57
C LEU A 337 -6.50 -16.30 -16.96
N GLY A 338 -6.48 -15.30 -16.09
CA GLY A 338 -6.82 -13.92 -16.41
C GLY A 338 -5.56 -13.19 -16.87
N LEU A 339 -5.56 -12.64 -18.08
CA LEU A 339 -4.40 -12.00 -18.68
C LEU A 339 -4.71 -10.56 -19.04
N HIS A 340 -3.76 -9.66 -18.78
CA HIS A 340 -3.88 -8.25 -19.12
C HIS A 340 -3.33 -7.97 -20.53
N PHE A 341 -4.08 -7.22 -21.32
CA PHE A 341 -3.68 -6.72 -22.65
C PHE A 341 -3.97 -5.23 -22.75
N THR A 342 -3.10 -4.50 -23.42
CA THR A 342 -3.39 -3.12 -23.81
C THR A 342 -4.41 -3.10 -24.96
N LEU A 343 -5.06 -1.95 -25.20
CA LEU A 343 -5.99 -1.78 -26.32
C LEU A 343 -5.33 -2.08 -27.67
N ASN A 344 -4.07 -1.68 -27.87
CA ASN A 344 -3.35 -1.99 -29.10
C ASN A 344 -3.14 -3.49 -29.26
N GLN A 345 -2.70 -4.18 -28.20
CA GLN A 345 -2.56 -5.64 -28.22
C GLN A 345 -3.89 -6.37 -28.46
N LEU A 346 -5.02 -5.84 -27.98
CA LEU A 346 -6.34 -6.40 -28.27
C LEU A 346 -6.61 -6.43 -29.76
N HIS A 347 -6.25 -5.35 -30.47
CA HIS A 347 -6.44 -5.28 -31.93
C HIS A 347 -5.37 -6.07 -32.68
N ASP A 348 -4.11 -5.91 -32.36
CA ASP A 348 -2.97 -6.48 -33.09
C ASP A 348 -2.94 -8.00 -32.97
N LEU A 349 -3.30 -8.55 -31.80
CA LEU A 349 -3.34 -9.97 -31.54
C LEU A 349 -4.77 -10.59 -31.73
N ASN A 350 -5.72 -9.79 -32.19
CA ASN A 350 -7.12 -10.21 -32.40
C ASN A 350 -7.73 -10.92 -31.19
N ILE A 351 -7.59 -10.29 -30.00
CA ILE A 351 -8.11 -10.82 -28.72
C ILE A 351 -9.63 -10.72 -28.73
N ARG A 352 -10.30 -11.85 -29.00
CA ARG A 352 -11.77 -11.97 -29.05
C ARG A 352 -12.18 -13.31 -28.48
N GLU A 353 -13.34 -13.36 -27.86
CA GLU A 353 -13.95 -14.61 -27.38
C GLU A 353 -14.06 -15.64 -28.53
N GLY A 354 -13.67 -16.85 -28.23
CA GLY A 354 -13.64 -17.96 -29.19
C GLY A 354 -12.37 -18.07 -30.01
N ASN A 355 -11.51 -17.05 -30.04
CA ASN A 355 -10.23 -17.13 -30.73
C ASN A 355 -9.18 -17.86 -29.87
N ARG A 356 -8.17 -18.42 -30.55
CA ARG A 356 -6.98 -18.97 -29.89
C ARG A 356 -5.82 -17.97 -29.98
N ILE A 357 -5.02 -17.95 -28.93
CA ILE A 357 -3.81 -17.14 -28.86
C ILE A 357 -2.65 -17.98 -28.32
N ASP A 358 -1.47 -17.76 -28.91
CA ASP A 358 -0.23 -18.28 -28.35
C ASP A 358 0.31 -17.30 -27.31
N ILE A 359 0.62 -17.80 -26.14
CA ILE A 359 1.24 -17.06 -25.05
C ILE A 359 2.37 -17.88 -24.43
N ALA A 360 3.26 -17.21 -23.70
CA ALA A 360 4.25 -17.87 -22.86
C ALA A 360 4.22 -17.25 -21.45
N LEU A 361 4.42 -18.09 -20.43
CA LEU A 361 4.44 -17.64 -19.05
C LEU A 361 5.86 -17.20 -18.64
N ARG A 362 5.96 -16.10 -17.86
CA ARG A 362 7.23 -15.62 -17.30
C ARG A 362 7.55 -16.38 -16.01
N ALA A 363 8.09 -17.59 -16.10
CA ALA A 363 8.35 -18.46 -14.94
C ALA A 363 9.20 -17.79 -13.85
N HIS A 364 10.14 -16.91 -14.21
CA HIS A 364 10.97 -16.16 -13.26
C HIS A 364 10.19 -15.12 -12.42
N ARG A 365 8.91 -14.86 -12.74
CA ARG A 365 8.00 -13.99 -12.00
C ARG A 365 7.03 -14.77 -11.11
N ILE A 366 6.90 -16.07 -11.31
CA ILE A 366 5.98 -16.92 -10.55
C ILE A 366 6.45 -17.02 -9.10
N ARG A 367 5.52 -16.89 -8.17
CA ARG A 367 5.72 -17.19 -6.74
C ARG A 367 5.04 -18.49 -6.40
N VAL A 368 5.72 -19.31 -5.60
CA VAL A 368 5.21 -20.64 -5.24
C VAL A 368 5.02 -20.70 -3.74
N PHE A 369 3.84 -21.17 -3.32
CA PHE A 369 3.48 -21.33 -1.92
C PHE A 369 2.82 -22.69 -1.69
N ALA A 370 2.91 -23.18 -0.46
CA ALA A 370 2.11 -24.32 -0.04
C ALA A 370 0.59 -23.99 -0.14
N PRO A 371 -0.27 -24.97 -0.46
CA PRO A 371 -1.71 -24.77 -0.40
C PRO A 371 -2.12 -24.37 1.02
N LYS A 372 -3.10 -23.46 1.15
CA LYS A 372 -3.70 -23.15 2.46
C LYS A 372 -4.28 -24.45 3.03
N THR A 373 -3.84 -24.86 4.21
CA THR A 373 -4.46 -25.98 4.90
C THR A 373 -5.84 -25.55 5.41
N ALA A 374 -6.84 -26.42 5.27
CA ALA A 374 -8.24 -26.14 5.69
C ALA A 374 -8.38 -25.69 7.17
N ALA A 375 -7.36 -25.92 8.00
CA ALA A 375 -7.31 -25.42 9.38
C ALA A 375 -7.08 -23.89 9.48
N ALA A 376 -6.58 -23.25 8.43
CA ALA A 376 -6.35 -21.79 8.41
C ALA A 376 -7.61 -20.99 8.00
N GLU A 377 -8.61 -21.64 7.37
CA GLU A 377 -9.87 -20.99 6.99
C GLU A 377 -10.85 -20.84 8.17
N VAL A 378 -10.70 -21.62 9.24
CA VAL A 378 -11.58 -21.57 10.41
C VAL A 378 -11.10 -20.55 11.45
N ALA A 379 -9.86 -20.04 11.31
CA ALA A 379 -9.26 -19.07 12.23
C ALA A 379 -9.19 -17.64 11.65
N ALA A 380 -9.78 -17.43 10.47
CA ALA A 380 -9.77 -16.14 9.74
C ALA A 380 -11.13 -15.37 9.96
#